data_c7dcd20993ac54885942031dd708a394
#
_entry.id   c7dcd20993ac54885942031dd708a394
#
_cell.length_a   1.000
_cell.length_b   1.000
_cell.length_c   1.000
_cell.angle_alpha   90.00
_cell.angle_beta   90.00
_cell.angle_gamma   90.00
#
_symmetry.space_group_name_H-M   'P 1'
#
loop_
_entity.id
_entity.type
_entity.pdbx_description
1 polymer ?
#
loop_
_entity_poly.entity_id
_entity_poly.type
_entity_poly.pdbx_seq_one_letter_code
_entity_poly.pdbx_strand_id
1 'polypeptide(L)'
;SSDVCSSDLSNDAKLILRGDLNDFPFLDKRKGEFLVTVKARDVVLDYGKGWPRIDGIDGDLRFEGNGMVVEAQRGTLLGAKLSNTRAEIPDFDKPISTLQVKGRAEGPTSEFLKFIEKSPVAERIDRFTENMRASGNGHLDLDLFIPLDETKLGESKVEGTYSFKNNEVTVDSALPPIQQVNGSLKFSSNDL
;
A
#
# COMPACT_ATOMS: atom_id res chain seq x y z
N SER A 1 -23.08 3.66 -34.83
CA SER A 1 -23.85 4.21 -33.69
C SER A 1 -23.03 4.02 -32.44
N SER A 2 -22.63 5.09 -31.81
CA SER A 2 -21.93 5.03 -30.53
C SER A 2 -22.95 4.76 -29.43
N ASP A 3 -23.04 3.53 -28.97
CA ASP A 3 -23.86 3.20 -27.82
C ASP A 3 -23.16 3.71 -26.58
N VAL A 4 -23.76 4.72 -25.94
CA VAL A 4 -23.33 5.21 -24.63
C VAL A 4 -24.13 4.46 -23.59
N CYS A 5 -23.49 3.53 -22.89
CA CYS A 5 -24.04 2.96 -21.67
C CYS A 5 -23.38 3.63 -20.47
N SER A 6 -24.13 4.46 -19.75
CA SER A 6 -23.73 4.99 -18.45
C SER A 6 -24.75 4.52 -17.44
N SER A 7 -24.33 3.76 -16.43
CA SER A 7 -25.19 3.37 -15.32
C SER A 7 -24.58 3.84 -14.00
N ASP A 8 -25.35 4.60 -13.24
CA ASP A 8 -25.08 4.82 -11.82
C ASP A 8 -25.66 3.62 -11.06
N LEU A 9 -24.79 2.66 -10.72
CA LEU A 9 -25.19 1.43 -10.03
C LEU A 9 -25.50 1.68 -8.55
N SER A 10 -24.99 2.78 -8.02
CA SER A 10 -25.27 3.33 -6.69
C SER A 10 -24.64 4.73 -6.63
N ASN A 11 -24.92 5.49 -5.56
CA ASN A 11 -24.22 6.76 -5.32
C ASN A 11 -22.70 6.63 -5.21
N ASP A 12 -22.19 5.40 -5.05
CA ASP A 12 -20.80 5.09 -4.77
C ASP A 12 -20.09 4.37 -5.93
N ALA A 13 -20.80 4.01 -7.00
CA ALA A 13 -20.22 3.35 -8.16
C ALA A 13 -20.75 3.93 -9.47
N LYS A 14 -19.86 4.13 -10.45
CA LYS A 14 -20.17 4.63 -11.79
C LYS A 14 -19.46 3.79 -12.84
N LEU A 15 -20.18 3.41 -13.89
CA LEU A 15 -19.64 2.76 -15.07
C LEU A 15 -19.87 3.65 -16.30
N ILE A 16 -18.82 3.87 -17.08
CA ILE A 16 -18.88 4.47 -18.41
C ILE A 16 -18.33 3.44 -19.41
N LEU A 17 -19.14 3.09 -20.41
CA LEU A 17 -18.73 2.25 -21.52
C LEU A 17 -19.21 2.94 -22.80
N ARG A 18 -18.27 3.34 -23.66
CA ARG A 18 -18.53 4.08 -24.90
C ARG A 18 -17.57 3.62 -25.98
N GLY A 19 -18.06 3.39 -27.17
CA GLY A 19 -17.27 3.00 -28.33
C GLY A 19 -17.70 1.67 -28.91
N ASP A 20 -16.93 1.19 -29.90
CA ASP A 20 -17.13 -0.14 -30.49
C ASP A 20 -16.48 -1.20 -29.61
N LEU A 21 -17.26 -2.21 -29.18
CA LEU A 21 -16.77 -3.29 -28.32
C LEU A 21 -15.64 -4.12 -28.96
N ASN A 22 -15.46 -4.06 -30.28
CA ASN A 22 -14.31 -4.67 -30.93
C ASN A 22 -12.98 -3.97 -30.59
N ASP A 23 -13.02 -2.71 -30.14
CA ASP A 23 -11.87 -1.94 -29.70
C ASP A 23 -11.69 -1.95 -28.17
N PHE A 24 -12.53 -2.73 -27.44
CA PHE A 24 -12.38 -2.88 -25.98
C PHE A 24 -11.00 -3.46 -25.63
N PRO A 25 -10.34 -2.98 -24.58
CA PRO A 25 -10.77 -2.02 -23.53
C PRO A 25 -10.47 -0.53 -23.84
N PHE A 26 -10.40 -0.15 -25.09
CA PHE A 26 -10.23 1.25 -25.55
C PHE A 26 -8.92 1.91 -25.10
N LEU A 27 -7.79 1.26 -25.41
CA LEU A 27 -6.46 1.82 -25.16
C LEU A 27 -6.22 3.14 -25.91
N ASP A 28 -6.81 3.27 -27.12
CA ASP A 28 -6.91 4.55 -27.82
C ASP A 28 -8.23 5.25 -27.42
N LYS A 29 -8.10 6.28 -26.58
CA LYS A 29 -9.25 7.08 -26.08
C LYS A 29 -10.09 7.74 -27.17
N ARG A 30 -9.58 7.82 -28.40
CA ARG A 30 -10.37 8.33 -29.55
C ARG A 30 -11.38 7.30 -30.05
N LYS A 31 -11.17 6.01 -29.78
CA LYS A 31 -12.03 4.91 -30.21
C LYS A 31 -13.15 4.60 -29.22
N GLY A 32 -12.95 4.96 -27.96
CA GLY A 32 -13.93 4.73 -26.92
C GLY A 32 -13.41 5.01 -25.53
N GLU A 33 -14.23 4.67 -24.54
CA GLU A 33 -13.94 4.85 -23.13
C GLU A 33 -14.50 3.68 -22.32
N PHE A 34 -13.66 3.10 -21.46
CA PHE A 34 -14.07 2.21 -20.40
C PHE A 34 -13.55 2.76 -19.08
N LEU A 35 -14.47 3.11 -18.20
CA LEU A 35 -14.16 3.68 -16.88
C LEU A 35 -15.12 3.13 -15.84
N VAL A 36 -14.58 2.56 -14.78
CA VAL A 36 -15.33 2.20 -13.58
C VAL A 36 -14.73 2.96 -12.41
N THR A 37 -15.56 3.69 -11.68
CA THR A 37 -15.17 4.35 -10.42
C THR A 37 -16.02 3.83 -9.29
N VAL A 38 -15.39 3.53 -8.15
CA VAL A 38 -16.06 3.06 -6.94
C VAL A 38 -15.51 3.81 -5.74
N LYS A 39 -16.38 4.32 -4.89
CA LYS A 39 -16.00 4.84 -3.56
C LYS A 39 -16.09 3.70 -2.55
N ALA A 40 -14.94 3.37 -1.97
CA ALA A 40 -14.83 2.38 -0.90
C ALA A 40 -14.88 3.08 0.45
N ARG A 41 -15.67 2.53 1.38
CA ARG A 41 -15.77 3.04 2.75
C ARG A 41 -15.69 1.89 3.73
N ASP A 42 -14.89 2.09 4.78
CA ASP A 42 -14.71 1.14 5.88
C ASP A 42 -14.35 -0.28 5.41
N VAL A 43 -13.50 -0.35 4.38
CA VAL A 43 -13.07 -1.62 3.78
C VAL A 43 -11.95 -2.24 4.59
N VAL A 44 -11.99 -3.56 4.73
CA VAL A 44 -10.92 -4.37 5.30
C VAL A 44 -10.17 -5.05 4.18
N LEU A 45 -8.84 -4.93 4.18
CA LEU A 45 -7.97 -5.57 3.21
C LEU A 45 -7.06 -6.58 3.90
N ASP A 46 -7.24 -7.85 3.57
CA ASP A 46 -6.32 -8.94 3.88
C ASP A 46 -5.52 -9.25 2.60
N TYR A 47 -4.27 -8.83 2.58
CA TYR A 47 -3.44 -8.86 1.37
C TYR A 47 -2.40 -9.98 1.36
N GLY A 48 -2.32 -10.77 2.42
CA GLY A 48 -1.41 -11.90 2.44
C GLY A 48 -1.32 -12.63 3.77
N LYS A 49 -1.14 -13.93 3.66
CA LYS A 49 -0.98 -14.80 4.83
C LYS A 49 0.26 -14.39 5.66
N GLY A 50 0.06 -14.18 6.94
CA GLY A 50 1.13 -13.78 7.86
C GLY A 50 1.42 -12.28 7.87
N TRP A 51 0.65 -11.48 7.12
CA TRP A 51 0.72 -10.02 7.17
C TRP A 51 -0.45 -9.46 8.00
N PRO A 52 -0.23 -8.41 8.80
CA PRO A 52 -1.32 -7.70 9.45
C PRO A 52 -2.26 -7.07 8.41
N ARG A 53 -3.57 -7.27 8.58
CA ARG A 53 -4.59 -6.68 7.70
C ARG A 53 -4.68 -5.16 7.87
N ILE A 54 -5.24 -4.50 6.88
CA ILE A 54 -5.56 -3.07 6.93
C ILE A 54 -7.06 -2.93 7.16
N ASP A 55 -7.44 -2.19 8.17
CA ASP A 55 -8.84 -1.95 8.56
C ASP A 55 -9.26 -0.51 8.23
N GLY A 56 -10.56 -0.30 8.08
CA GLY A 56 -11.16 1.03 7.98
C GLY A 56 -10.67 1.85 6.79
N ILE A 57 -10.45 1.21 5.63
CA ILE A 57 -9.99 1.88 4.43
C ILE A 57 -11.14 2.68 3.82
N ASP A 58 -10.93 3.98 3.69
CA ASP A 58 -11.74 4.84 2.83
C ASP A 58 -10.91 5.29 1.64
N GLY A 59 -11.46 5.14 0.44
CA GLY A 59 -10.72 5.46 -0.77
C GLY A 59 -11.56 5.41 -2.02
N ASP A 60 -10.92 5.73 -3.13
CA ASP A 60 -11.49 5.70 -4.46
C ASP A 60 -10.77 4.64 -5.30
N LEU A 61 -11.54 3.77 -5.94
CA LEU A 61 -11.07 2.78 -6.90
C LEU A 61 -11.47 3.21 -8.30
N ARG A 62 -10.51 3.15 -9.23
CA ARG A 62 -10.72 3.50 -10.63
C ARG A 62 -10.11 2.42 -11.53
N PHE A 63 -10.95 1.84 -12.39
CA PHE A 63 -10.50 1.06 -13.54
C PHE A 63 -10.66 1.91 -14.80
N GLU A 64 -9.62 2.03 -15.59
CA GLU A 64 -9.62 2.74 -16.87
C GLU A 64 -8.77 1.98 -17.87
N GLY A 65 -9.37 1.61 -19.01
CA GLY A 65 -8.70 0.77 -20.00
C GLY A 65 -8.20 -0.54 -19.36
N ASN A 66 -6.90 -0.78 -19.42
CA ASN A 66 -6.25 -1.98 -18.87
C ASN A 66 -5.62 -1.75 -17.49
N GLY A 67 -5.87 -0.62 -16.85
CA GLY A 67 -5.24 -0.28 -15.59
C GLY A 67 -6.22 -0.14 -14.43
N MET A 68 -5.66 -0.13 -13.23
CA MET A 68 -6.39 0.10 -11.99
C MET A 68 -5.59 1.05 -11.09
N VAL A 69 -6.30 1.96 -10.45
CA VAL A 69 -5.75 2.85 -9.41
C VAL A 69 -6.66 2.83 -8.20
N VAL A 70 -6.07 2.68 -7.03
CA VAL A 70 -6.73 2.86 -5.73
C VAL A 70 -6.06 4.02 -5.01
N GLU A 71 -6.83 4.99 -4.59
CA GLU A 71 -6.37 6.11 -3.77
C GLU A 71 -7.07 6.03 -2.40
N ALA A 72 -6.32 5.58 -1.40
CA ALA A 72 -6.82 5.49 -0.03
C ALA A 72 -6.48 6.78 0.74
N GLN A 73 -7.50 7.48 1.20
CA GLN A 73 -7.36 8.69 2.01
C GLN A 73 -7.05 8.34 3.46
N ARG A 74 -7.55 7.20 3.95
CA ARG A 74 -7.29 6.71 5.29
C ARG A 74 -7.37 5.19 5.38
N GLY A 75 -6.79 4.66 6.43
CA GLY A 75 -6.83 3.28 6.84
C GLY A 75 -6.07 3.11 8.14
N THR A 76 -6.15 1.95 8.76
CA THR A 76 -5.45 1.64 10.00
C THR A 76 -4.73 0.30 9.86
N LEU A 77 -3.44 0.30 10.13
CA LEU A 77 -2.61 -0.89 10.14
C LEU A 77 -2.03 -1.05 11.55
N LEU A 78 -2.56 -2.00 12.32
CA LEU A 78 -2.34 -2.07 13.75
C LEU A 78 -2.74 -0.71 14.40
N GLY A 79 -1.87 -0.08 15.17
CA GLY A 79 -2.09 1.26 15.73
C GLY A 79 -1.56 2.43 14.88
N ALA A 80 -1.09 2.18 13.66
CA ALA A 80 -0.64 3.22 12.74
C ALA A 80 -1.76 3.64 11.77
N LYS A 81 -1.84 4.94 11.50
CA LYS A 81 -2.77 5.53 10.54
C LYS A 81 -2.13 5.64 9.17
N LEU A 82 -2.80 5.11 8.17
CA LEU A 82 -2.42 5.27 6.76
C LEU A 82 -3.04 6.54 6.20
N SER A 83 -2.28 7.25 5.38
CA SER A 83 -2.74 8.43 4.66
C SER A 83 -2.11 8.50 3.27
N ASN A 84 -2.79 9.16 2.32
CA ASN A 84 -2.26 9.43 0.98
C ASN A 84 -1.63 8.21 0.32
N THR A 85 -2.29 7.06 0.43
CA THR A 85 -1.82 5.80 -0.13
C THR A 85 -2.41 5.60 -1.51
N ARG A 86 -1.54 5.39 -2.50
CA ARG A 86 -1.90 5.09 -3.88
C ARG A 86 -1.35 3.71 -4.25
N ALA A 87 -2.24 2.86 -4.70
CA ALA A 87 -1.90 1.57 -5.29
C ALA A 87 -2.32 1.56 -6.77
N GLU A 88 -1.44 1.12 -7.65
CA GLU A 88 -1.65 1.17 -9.09
C GLU A 88 -1.18 -0.10 -9.78
N ILE A 89 -2.01 -0.62 -10.67
CA ILE A 89 -1.63 -1.61 -11.67
C ILE A 89 -1.79 -0.93 -13.02
N PRO A 90 -0.67 -0.49 -13.65
CA PRO A 90 -0.75 0.32 -14.88
C PRO A 90 -1.36 -0.42 -16.07
N ASP A 91 -1.12 -1.73 -16.14
CA ASP A 91 -1.53 -2.53 -17.29
C ASP A 91 -1.66 -4.02 -16.91
N PHE A 92 -2.88 -4.54 -16.99
CA PHE A 92 -3.18 -5.96 -16.75
C PHE A 92 -2.80 -6.88 -17.90
N ASP A 93 -2.63 -6.34 -19.11
CA ASP A 93 -2.33 -7.15 -20.32
C ASP A 93 -0.83 -7.42 -20.50
N LYS A 94 0.01 -6.84 -19.66
CA LYS A 94 1.43 -7.19 -19.67
C LYS A 94 1.64 -8.65 -19.26
N PRO A 95 2.62 -9.34 -19.84
CA PRO A 95 2.98 -10.71 -19.43
C PRO A 95 3.20 -10.85 -17.93
N ILE A 96 3.69 -9.77 -17.31
CA ILE A 96 3.82 -9.65 -15.85
C ILE A 96 3.26 -8.28 -15.47
N SER A 97 2.06 -8.29 -14.89
CA SER A 97 1.49 -7.11 -14.28
C SER A 97 2.24 -6.76 -13.00
N THR A 98 2.36 -5.48 -12.69
CA THR A 98 3.06 -4.99 -11.50
C THR A 98 2.13 -4.12 -10.67
N LEU A 99 2.15 -4.35 -9.37
CA LEU A 99 1.51 -3.49 -8.39
C LEU A 99 2.53 -2.51 -7.85
N GLN A 100 2.26 -1.23 -7.97
CA GLN A 100 3.03 -0.15 -7.38
C GLN A 100 2.24 0.45 -6.23
N VAL A 101 2.85 0.58 -5.06
CA VAL A 101 2.20 1.17 -3.88
C VAL A 101 3.08 2.27 -3.33
N LYS A 102 2.51 3.45 -3.16
CA LYS A 102 3.12 4.58 -2.45
C LYS A 102 2.19 5.03 -1.34
N GLY A 103 2.72 5.21 -0.15
CA GLY A 103 1.89 5.62 0.97
C GLY A 103 2.67 6.10 2.16
N ARG A 104 1.93 6.68 3.09
CA ARG A 104 2.44 7.15 4.38
C ARG A 104 1.68 6.49 5.51
N ALA A 105 2.42 6.06 6.54
CA ALA A 105 1.86 5.60 7.81
C ALA A 105 2.41 6.44 8.95
N GLU A 106 1.56 6.83 9.89
CA GLU A 106 1.92 7.63 11.07
C GLU A 106 1.37 6.97 12.33
N GLY A 107 2.15 6.99 13.40
CA GLY A 107 1.69 6.46 14.68
C GLY A 107 2.82 6.18 15.67
N PRO A 108 2.48 5.49 16.76
CA PRO A 108 3.47 5.09 17.76
C PRO A 108 4.58 4.23 17.15
N THR A 109 5.82 4.53 17.49
CA THR A 109 6.98 3.73 17.00
C THR A 109 6.87 2.26 17.42
N SER A 110 6.27 1.99 18.60
CA SER A 110 5.96 0.63 19.05
C SER A 110 5.08 -0.16 18.07
N GLU A 111 4.18 0.49 17.35
CA GLU A 111 3.31 -0.17 16.37
C GLU A 111 4.07 -0.57 15.09
N PHE A 112 5.10 0.19 14.72
CA PHE A 112 5.98 -0.19 13.62
C PHE A 112 6.86 -1.38 13.99
N LEU A 113 7.39 -1.43 15.22
CA LEU A 113 8.10 -2.60 15.73
C LEU A 113 7.19 -3.84 15.77
N LYS A 114 5.95 -3.67 16.22
CA LYS A 114 4.94 -4.74 16.23
C LYS A 114 4.57 -5.23 14.82
N PHE A 115 4.51 -4.32 13.83
CA PHE A 115 4.31 -4.71 12.44
C PHE A 115 5.46 -5.59 11.94
N ILE A 116 6.71 -5.22 12.22
CA ILE A 116 7.87 -6.04 11.88
C ILE A 116 7.76 -7.42 12.52
N GLU A 117 7.49 -7.49 13.82
CA GLU A 117 7.37 -8.75 14.58
C GLU A 117 6.27 -9.66 14.03
N LYS A 118 5.12 -9.09 13.65
CA LYS A 118 3.94 -9.82 13.16
C LYS A 118 3.90 -10.05 11.65
N SER A 119 4.98 -9.76 10.95
CA SER A 119 5.08 -9.91 9.50
C SER A 119 6.31 -10.75 9.11
N PRO A 120 6.39 -11.22 7.87
CA PRO A 120 7.58 -11.91 7.35
C PRO A 120 8.86 -11.06 7.37
N VAL A 121 8.77 -9.76 7.63
CA VAL A 121 9.93 -8.86 7.74
C VAL A 121 10.86 -9.29 8.87
N ALA A 122 10.31 -9.74 10.02
CA ALA A 122 11.12 -10.18 11.17
C ALA A 122 12.20 -11.19 10.77
N GLU A 123 11.81 -12.22 10.00
CA GLU A 123 12.76 -13.25 9.55
C GLU A 123 13.80 -12.70 8.57
N ARG A 124 13.42 -11.75 7.73
CA ARG A 124 14.34 -11.15 6.74
C ARG A 124 15.45 -10.31 7.36
N ILE A 125 15.19 -9.78 8.56
CA ILE A 125 16.18 -8.98 9.33
C ILE A 125 16.76 -9.76 10.50
N ASP A 126 16.74 -11.11 10.42
CA ASP A 126 17.30 -11.99 11.47
C ASP A 126 16.76 -11.66 12.87
N ARG A 127 15.49 -11.24 12.96
CA ARG A 127 14.81 -10.82 14.20
C ARG A 127 15.54 -9.73 15.00
N PHE A 128 16.31 -8.90 14.33
CA PHE A 128 17.13 -7.85 14.96
C PHE A 128 16.32 -6.96 15.92
N THR A 129 15.05 -6.71 15.62
CA THR A 129 14.19 -5.83 16.44
C THR A 129 13.41 -6.54 17.53
N GLU A 130 13.58 -7.86 17.72
CA GLU A 130 12.76 -8.68 18.63
C GLU A 130 12.78 -8.19 20.07
N ASN A 131 13.94 -7.75 20.57
CA ASN A 131 14.11 -7.24 21.91
C ASN A 131 13.96 -5.73 22.02
N MET A 132 13.76 -5.04 20.89
CA MET A 132 13.63 -3.58 20.90
C MET A 132 12.27 -3.15 21.41
N ARG A 133 12.29 -2.07 22.17
CA ARG A 133 11.10 -1.34 22.64
C ARG A 133 11.27 0.13 22.33
N ALA A 134 10.18 0.78 21.99
CA ALA A 134 10.21 2.22 21.75
C ALA A 134 8.92 2.87 22.23
N SER A 135 9.04 4.10 22.73
CA SER A 135 7.93 5.01 22.96
C SER A 135 8.13 6.26 22.12
N GLY A 136 7.06 7.00 21.88
CA GLY A 136 7.03 8.13 20.96
C GLY A 136 6.42 7.75 19.62
N ASN A 137 6.47 8.68 18.68
CA ASN A 137 5.82 8.55 17.38
C ASN A 137 6.82 8.66 16.22
N GLY A 138 6.41 8.14 15.09
CA GLY A 138 7.14 8.27 13.85
C GLY A 138 6.23 8.19 12.65
N HIS A 139 6.81 8.34 11.48
CA HIS A 139 6.11 8.13 10.21
C HIS A 139 7.00 7.37 9.23
N LEU A 140 6.34 6.57 8.42
CA LEU A 140 6.93 5.78 7.35
C LEU A 140 6.42 6.31 6.01
N ASP A 141 7.34 6.68 5.13
CA ASP A 141 7.07 6.85 3.71
C ASP A 141 7.54 5.57 3.00
N LEU A 142 6.65 4.95 2.21
CA LEU A 142 6.89 3.66 1.60
C LEU A 142 6.60 3.69 0.10
N ASP A 143 7.49 3.08 -0.68
CA ASP A 143 7.34 2.82 -2.10
C ASP A 143 7.60 1.32 -2.36
N LEU A 144 6.56 0.64 -2.89
CA LEU A 144 6.60 -0.79 -3.17
C LEU A 144 6.40 -1.02 -4.66
N PHE A 145 7.15 -1.96 -5.20
CA PHE A 145 6.98 -2.49 -6.54
C PHE A 145 6.91 -4.01 -6.46
N ILE A 146 5.76 -4.58 -6.79
CA ILE A 146 5.47 -6.00 -6.59
C ILE A 146 5.01 -6.61 -7.93
N PRO A 147 5.79 -7.52 -8.54
CA PRO A 147 5.32 -8.33 -9.65
C PRO A 147 4.15 -9.22 -9.19
N LEU A 148 3.06 -9.23 -9.97
CA LEU A 148 1.87 -10.06 -9.68
C LEU A 148 1.98 -11.47 -10.29
N ASP A 149 3.17 -12.01 -10.31
CA ASP A 149 3.50 -13.37 -10.71
C ASP A 149 4.17 -14.06 -9.53
N GLU A 150 3.57 -15.14 -9.04
CA GLU A 150 4.06 -15.87 -7.87
C GLU A 150 5.51 -16.34 -8.02
N THR A 151 5.95 -16.64 -9.25
CA THR A 151 7.33 -17.07 -9.54
C THR A 151 8.34 -15.92 -9.47
N LYS A 152 7.85 -14.67 -9.47
CA LYS A 152 8.66 -13.45 -9.49
C LYS A 152 8.50 -12.55 -8.27
N LEU A 153 7.83 -13.03 -7.24
CA LEU A 153 7.67 -12.27 -5.98
C LEU A 153 9.02 -11.92 -5.33
N GLY A 154 10.05 -12.74 -5.57
CA GLY A 154 11.42 -12.45 -5.14
C GLY A 154 12.08 -11.25 -5.84
N GLU A 155 11.49 -10.75 -6.94
CA GLU A 155 11.95 -9.54 -7.65
C GLU A 155 11.24 -8.27 -7.14
N SER A 156 10.44 -8.37 -6.08
CA SER A 156 9.78 -7.22 -5.45
C SER A 156 10.80 -6.22 -4.93
N LYS A 157 10.51 -4.94 -5.11
CA LYS A 157 11.35 -3.84 -4.63
C LYS A 157 10.61 -3.08 -3.54
N VAL A 158 11.34 -2.76 -2.50
CA VAL A 158 10.87 -1.99 -1.36
C VAL A 158 11.83 -0.84 -1.13
N GLU A 159 11.31 0.36 -1.05
CA GLU A 159 12.04 1.53 -0.58
C GLU A 159 11.23 2.21 0.50
N GLY A 160 11.86 2.56 1.60
CA GLY A 160 11.18 3.22 2.69
C GLY A 160 12.07 4.16 3.45
N THR A 161 11.43 5.15 4.09
CA THR A 161 12.07 6.06 5.03
C THR A 161 11.21 6.13 6.28
N TYR A 162 11.74 5.67 7.39
CA TYR A 162 11.13 5.80 8.70
C TYR A 162 11.76 6.96 9.45
N SER A 163 10.98 7.93 9.86
CA SER A 163 11.44 9.12 10.57
C SER A 163 10.74 9.22 11.93
N PHE A 164 11.52 9.51 12.96
CA PHE A 164 11.02 9.63 14.33
C PHE A 164 11.74 10.76 15.07
N LYS A 165 11.04 11.34 16.03
CA LYS A 165 11.55 12.46 16.82
C LYS A 165 11.16 12.30 18.28
N ASN A 166 12.13 12.58 19.15
CA ASN A 166 11.96 12.55 20.61
C ASN A 166 11.42 11.22 21.14
N ASN A 167 11.92 10.11 20.58
CA ASN A 167 11.56 8.79 21.05
C ASN A 167 12.46 8.33 22.19
N GLU A 168 11.94 7.43 23.02
CA GLU A 168 12.74 6.61 23.91
C GLU A 168 12.88 5.22 23.28
N VAL A 169 14.09 4.70 23.22
CA VAL A 169 14.40 3.40 22.60
C VAL A 169 15.19 2.54 23.57
N THR A 170 14.73 1.32 23.80
CA THR A 170 15.45 0.25 24.48
C THR A 170 15.82 -0.80 23.45
N VAL A 171 17.11 -1.03 23.26
CA VAL A 171 17.62 -2.01 22.28
C VAL A 171 17.60 -3.43 22.85
N ASP A 172 17.95 -3.54 24.14
CA ASP A 172 17.94 -4.79 24.89
C ASP A 172 17.56 -4.51 26.34
N SER A 173 16.85 -5.42 26.99
CA SER A 173 16.39 -5.28 28.37
C SER A 173 17.52 -5.14 29.39
N ALA A 174 18.73 -5.57 29.06
CA ALA A 174 19.93 -5.42 29.89
C ALA A 174 20.57 -4.02 29.77
N LEU A 175 20.14 -3.19 28.82
CA LEU A 175 20.67 -1.86 28.59
C LEU A 175 19.68 -0.78 29.06
N PRO A 176 20.17 0.36 29.57
CA PRO A 176 19.29 1.47 29.89
C PRO A 176 18.65 2.05 28.62
N PRO A 177 17.42 2.58 28.72
CA PRO A 177 16.77 3.23 27.58
C PRO A 177 17.52 4.49 27.15
N ILE A 178 17.58 4.70 25.85
CA ILE A 178 18.13 5.90 25.24
C ILE A 178 16.98 6.87 25.03
N GLN A 179 17.07 8.06 25.59
CA GLN A 179 16.01 9.07 25.54
C GLN A 179 16.28 10.13 24.48
N GLN A 180 15.23 10.84 24.06
CA GLN A 180 15.29 11.95 23.12
C GLN A 180 15.94 11.56 21.77
N VAL A 181 15.72 10.33 21.34
CA VAL A 181 16.29 9.84 20.08
C VAL A 181 15.52 10.47 18.91
N ASN A 182 16.26 11.07 18.01
CA ASN A 182 15.76 11.60 16.75
C ASN A 182 16.50 10.89 15.61
N GLY A 183 15.80 10.54 14.55
CA GLY A 183 16.45 9.86 13.46
C GLY A 183 15.59 9.67 12.23
N SER A 184 16.26 9.24 11.20
CA SER A 184 15.65 8.78 9.96
C SER A 184 16.39 7.54 9.49
N LEU A 185 15.64 6.47 9.28
CA LEU A 185 16.14 5.20 8.77
C LEU A 185 15.64 5.03 7.34
N LYS A 186 16.57 4.91 6.39
CA LYS A 186 16.27 4.53 5.01
C LYS A 186 16.59 3.06 4.82
N PHE A 187 15.72 2.37 4.11
CA PHE A 187 15.91 0.96 3.77
C PHE A 187 15.44 0.69 2.34
N SER A 188 16.04 -0.29 1.72
CA SER A 188 15.68 -0.75 0.38
C SER A 188 15.73 -2.28 0.29
N SER A 189 15.13 -2.84 -0.76
CA SER A 189 15.17 -4.29 -1.00
C SER A 189 16.58 -4.82 -1.27
N ASN A 190 17.55 -3.96 -1.54
CA ASN A 190 18.95 -4.34 -1.71
C ASN A 190 19.69 -4.46 -0.37
N ASP A 191 19.09 -3.99 0.72
CA ASP A 191 19.65 -3.93 2.06
C ASP A 191 19.01 -4.99 3.01
N LEU A 192 18.08 -5.82 2.48
CA LEU A 192 17.32 -6.83 3.22
C LEU A 192 17.71 -8.25 2.81
#